data_35cb0686e243dd3a7cd3400b0d73a744
#
_entry.id   35cb0686e243dd3a7cd3400b0d73a744
#
_cell.length_a   1.000
_cell.length_b   1.000
_cell.length_c   1.000
_cell.angle_alpha   90.00
_cell.angle_beta   90.00
_cell.angle_gamma   90.00
#
_symmetry.space_group_name_H-M   'P 1'
#
loop_
_entity.id
_entity.type
_entity.pdbx_description
1 polymer ?
#
loop_
_entity_poly.entity_id
_entity_poly.type
_entity_poly.pdbx_seq_one_letter_code
_entity_poly.pdbx_strand_id
1 'polypeptide(L)'
;MSKQSNVVTLRLSKRALQRLEAIRTIEKTDRSTLLKEFIEDGLRKRTVKLYRAGKLSAGRSAEILDISLREFLELLEQESVSVSWDSASVKEYLKVKYGE
;
A
#
# COMPACT_ATOMS: atom_id res chain seq x y z
N MET A 1 14.02 23.81 -2.44
CA MET A 1 14.29 22.95 -1.38
C MET A 1 14.68 21.56 -1.79
N SER A 2 15.73 21.15 -1.34
CA SER A 2 16.21 19.86 -1.76
C SER A 2 15.64 18.78 -0.88
N LYS A 3 15.35 17.69 -1.49
CA LYS A 3 15.05 16.51 -0.78
C LYS A 3 16.32 15.86 -0.36
N GLN A 4 16.40 15.52 0.88
CA GLN A 4 17.53 14.76 1.34
C GLN A 4 17.25 13.30 1.10
N SER A 5 18.21 12.65 0.45
CA SER A 5 18.12 11.22 0.23
C SER A 5 18.90 10.52 1.31
N ASN A 6 18.25 9.62 1.99
CA ASN A 6 18.90 8.81 3.00
C ASN A 6 19.19 7.45 2.46
N VAL A 7 20.37 6.93 2.74
CA VAL A 7 20.75 5.62 2.29
C VAL A 7 20.25 4.59 3.30
N VAL A 8 19.49 3.63 2.81
CA VAL A 8 19.01 2.53 3.64
C VAL A 8 19.56 1.24 3.07
N THR A 9 20.20 0.47 3.92
CA THR A 9 20.77 -0.80 3.51
C THR A 9 19.86 -1.93 3.97
N LEU A 10 19.57 -2.82 3.03
CA LEU A 10 18.64 -3.90 3.30
C LEU A 10 19.22 -5.20 2.78
N ARG A 11 19.16 -6.24 3.60
CA ARG A 11 19.59 -7.57 3.17
C ARG A 11 18.39 -8.37 2.75
N LEU A 12 18.47 -8.91 1.55
CA LEU A 12 17.43 -9.78 1.05
C LEU A 12 17.96 -11.19 0.94
N SER A 13 17.10 -12.15 1.24
CA SER A 13 17.47 -13.53 1.00
C SER A 13 17.62 -13.74 -0.49
N LYS A 14 18.36 -14.81 -0.83
CA LYS A 14 18.54 -15.14 -2.24
C LYS A 14 17.19 -15.33 -2.92
N ARG A 15 16.26 -15.97 -2.24
CA ARG A 15 14.94 -16.21 -2.79
C ARG A 15 14.17 -14.92 -3.02
N ALA A 16 14.23 -14.00 -2.05
CA ALA A 16 13.54 -12.72 -2.20
C ALA A 16 14.12 -11.92 -3.37
N LEU A 17 15.45 -11.95 -3.49
CA LEU A 17 16.09 -11.25 -4.59
C LEU A 17 15.70 -11.84 -5.94
N GLN A 18 15.63 -13.17 -6.03
CA GLN A 18 15.22 -13.81 -7.27
C GLN A 18 13.82 -13.40 -7.68
N ARG A 19 12.92 -13.31 -6.72
CA ARG A 19 11.54 -12.90 -6.99
C ARG A 19 11.48 -11.45 -7.46
N LEU A 20 12.28 -10.60 -6.84
CA LEU A 20 12.37 -9.21 -7.25
C LEU A 20 12.89 -9.10 -8.68
N GLU A 21 13.95 -9.85 -9.00
CA GLU A 21 14.55 -9.78 -10.31
C GLU A 21 13.62 -10.31 -11.40
N ALA A 22 12.79 -11.29 -11.07
CA ALA A 22 11.82 -11.79 -12.03
C ALA A 22 10.85 -10.68 -12.45
N ILE A 23 10.35 -9.94 -11.48
CA ILE A 23 9.42 -8.83 -11.79
C ILE A 23 10.16 -7.73 -12.53
N ARG A 24 11.36 -7.40 -12.08
CA ARG A 24 12.15 -6.36 -12.71
C ARG A 24 12.35 -6.64 -14.19
N THR A 25 12.63 -7.89 -14.52
CA THR A 25 12.88 -8.29 -15.90
C THR A 25 11.60 -8.15 -16.73
N ILE A 26 10.48 -8.59 -16.17
CA ILE A 26 9.21 -8.52 -16.88
C ILE A 26 8.79 -7.08 -17.14
N GLU A 27 8.95 -6.22 -16.15
CA GLU A 27 8.55 -4.83 -16.29
C GLU A 27 9.61 -3.96 -16.93
N LYS A 28 10.80 -4.52 -17.16
CA LYS A 28 11.90 -3.79 -17.80
C LYS A 28 12.20 -2.49 -17.08
N THR A 29 12.29 -2.56 -15.77
CA THR A 29 12.60 -1.41 -14.95
C THR A 29 13.87 -1.68 -14.17
N ASP A 30 14.46 -0.66 -13.58
CA ASP A 30 15.63 -0.87 -12.77
C ASP A 30 15.24 -1.22 -11.34
N ARG A 31 16.20 -1.82 -10.62
CA ARG A 31 15.94 -2.32 -9.28
C ARG A 31 15.51 -1.21 -8.32
N SER A 32 16.16 -0.07 -8.41
CA SER A 32 15.88 1.03 -7.49
C SER A 32 14.46 1.55 -7.67
N THR A 33 14.04 1.71 -8.91
CA THR A 33 12.68 2.18 -9.20
C THR A 33 11.65 1.19 -8.70
N LEU A 34 11.88 -0.09 -8.96
CA LEU A 34 10.95 -1.12 -8.54
C LEU A 34 10.83 -1.18 -7.02
N LEU A 35 11.96 -1.08 -6.32
CA LEU A 35 11.94 -1.10 -4.87
C LEU A 35 11.19 0.10 -4.29
N LYS A 36 11.38 1.27 -4.90
CA LYS A 36 10.65 2.45 -4.45
C LYS A 36 9.15 2.28 -4.63
N GLU A 37 8.75 1.69 -5.73
CA GLU A 37 7.33 1.42 -5.98
C GLU A 37 6.78 0.42 -4.99
N PHE A 38 7.54 -0.63 -4.68
CA PHE A 38 7.12 -1.60 -3.70
C PHE A 38 6.94 -0.95 -2.33
N ILE A 39 7.81 -0.02 -1.98
CA ILE A 39 7.70 0.67 -0.71
C ILE A 39 6.42 1.50 -0.67
N GLU A 40 6.14 2.24 -1.75
CA GLU A 40 4.92 3.03 -1.79
C GLU A 40 3.67 2.15 -1.72
N ASP A 41 3.66 1.08 -2.48
CA ASP A 41 2.54 0.15 -2.45
C ASP A 41 2.36 -0.46 -1.07
N GLY A 42 3.47 -0.85 -0.46
CA GLY A 42 3.42 -1.45 0.86
C GLY A 42 2.98 -0.48 1.94
N LEU A 43 3.42 0.78 1.82
CA LEU A 43 2.99 1.80 2.77
C LEU A 43 1.48 2.00 2.71
N ARG A 44 0.93 2.09 1.51
CA ARG A 44 -0.51 2.27 1.38
C ARG A 44 -1.28 1.10 1.98
N LYS A 45 -0.88 -0.11 1.63
CA LYS A 45 -1.57 -1.29 2.12
C LYS A 45 -1.45 -1.45 3.62
N ARG A 46 -0.25 -1.24 4.14
CA ARG A 46 -0.03 -1.40 5.57
C ARG A 46 -0.77 -0.33 6.36
N THR A 47 -0.79 0.90 5.86
CA THR A 47 -1.47 1.99 6.53
C THR A 47 -2.98 1.73 6.58
N VAL A 48 -3.55 1.27 5.48
CA VAL A 48 -4.97 0.93 5.45
C VAL A 48 -5.26 -0.20 6.46
N LYS A 49 -4.39 -1.19 6.50
CA LYS A 49 -4.56 -2.30 7.43
C LYS A 49 -4.54 -1.82 8.88
N LEU A 50 -3.61 -0.94 9.22
CA LEU A 50 -3.50 -0.41 10.57
C LEU A 50 -4.70 0.47 10.92
N TYR A 51 -5.17 1.24 9.96
CA TYR A 51 -6.36 2.04 10.16
C TYR A 51 -7.57 1.14 10.48
N ARG A 52 -7.74 0.09 9.71
CA ARG A 52 -8.86 -0.83 9.93
C ARG A 52 -8.76 -1.57 11.25
N ALA A 53 -7.54 -1.77 11.72
CA ALA A 53 -7.32 -2.40 13.00
C ALA A 53 -7.49 -1.43 14.16
N GLY A 54 -7.81 -0.17 13.89
CA GLY A 54 -8.00 0.82 14.93
C GLY A 54 -6.72 1.38 15.51
N LYS A 55 -5.60 1.15 14.85
CA LYS A 55 -4.30 1.60 15.36
C LYS A 55 -3.89 2.96 14.82
N LEU A 56 -4.57 3.44 13.81
CA LEU A 56 -4.32 4.75 13.23
C LEU A 56 -5.64 5.45 12.99
N SER A 57 -5.66 6.75 13.21
CA SER A 57 -6.81 7.57 12.81
C SER A 57 -6.71 7.84 11.31
N ALA A 58 -7.81 8.27 10.71
CA ALA A 58 -7.80 8.63 9.31
C ALA A 58 -6.86 9.80 9.04
N GLY A 59 -6.85 10.78 9.93
CA GLY A 59 -5.96 11.93 9.77
C GLY A 59 -4.50 11.54 9.86
N ARG A 60 -4.16 10.70 10.83
CA ARG A 60 -2.78 10.25 10.96
C ARG A 60 -2.36 9.40 9.76
N SER A 61 -3.27 8.58 9.27
CA SER A 61 -2.99 7.75 8.11
C SER A 61 -2.68 8.61 6.89
N ALA A 62 -3.46 9.66 6.67
CA ALA A 62 -3.21 10.57 5.57
C ALA A 62 -1.85 11.24 5.70
N GLU A 63 -1.48 11.64 6.93
CA GLU A 63 -0.17 12.23 7.17
C GLU A 63 0.96 11.28 6.81
N ILE A 64 0.84 10.03 7.24
CA ILE A 64 1.88 9.04 6.96
C ILE A 64 2.05 8.85 5.46
N LEU A 65 0.95 8.85 4.73
CA LEU A 65 1.01 8.66 3.28
C LEU A 65 1.26 9.94 2.51
N ASP A 66 1.33 11.08 3.21
CA ASP A 66 1.56 12.38 2.58
C ASP A 66 0.48 12.69 1.54
N ILE A 67 -0.76 12.46 1.91
CA ILE A 67 -1.92 12.74 1.06
C ILE A 67 -2.96 13.45 1.91
N SER A 68 -3.98 14.01 1.24
CA SER A 68 -5.06 14.66 1.96
C SER A 68 -5.98 13.62 2.59
N LEU A 69 -6.77 14.05 3.55
CA LEU A 69 -7.75 13.17 4.17
C LEU A 69 -8.73 12.64 3.13
N ARG A 70 -9.14 13.51 2.23
CA ARG A 70 -10.06 13.11 1.17
C ARG A 70 -9.44 12.01 0.30
N GLU A 71 -8.18 12.18 -0.05
CA GLU A 71 -7.48 11.17 -0.83
C GLU A 71 -7.36 9.85 -0.08
N PHE A 72 -7.17 9.94 1.23
CA PHE A 72 -7.09 8.72 2.02
C PHE A 72 -8.43 7.99 2.04
N LEU A 73 -9.53 8.72 2.15
CA LEU A 73 -10.84 8.10 2.13
C LEU A 73 -11.13 7.44 0.78
N GLU A 74 -10.68 8.09 -0.29
CA GLU A 74 -10.79 7.50 -1.62
C GLU A 74 -9.96 6.22 -1.72
N LEU A 75 -8.78 6.26 -1.12
CA LEU A 75 -7.91 5.09 -1.11
C LEU A 75 -8.56 3.91 -0.38
N LEU A 76 -9.25 4.19 0.72
CA LEU A 76 -9.95 3.13 1.45
C LEU A 76 -10.96 2.43 0.55
N GLU A 77 -11.67 3.19 -0.25
CA GLU A 77 -12.64 2.60 -1.16
C GLU A 77 -11.97 1.75 -2.22
N GLN A 78 -10.89 2.27 -2.78
CA GLN A 78 -10.16 1.54 -3.79
C GLN A 78 -9.58 0.24 -3.24
N GLU A 79 -8.99 0.30 -2.04
CA GLU A 79 -8.40 -0.90 -1.45
C GLU A 79 -9.46 -1.95 -1.13
N SER A 80 -10.62 -1.52 -0.70
CA SER A 80 -11.68 -2.45 -0.40
C SER A 80 -12.17 -3.14 -1.67
N VAL A 81 -12.34 -2.38 -2.74
CA VAL A 81 -12.80 -2.94 -3.99
C VAL A 81 -11.75 -3.85 -4.59
N SER A 82 -10.48 -3.42 -4.58
CA SER A 82 -9.44 -4.19 -5.24
C SER A 82 -9.09 -5.47 -4.51
N VAL A 83 -9.30 -5.52 -3.21
CA VAL A 83 -8.96 -6.70 -2.42
C VAL A 83 -10.07 -7.74 -2.44
N SER A 84 -11.31 -7.32 -2.56
CA SER A 84 -12.44 -8.22 -2.42
C SER A 84 -13.00 -8.65 -3.77
N TRP A 85 -12.41 -9.67 -4.32
CA TRP A 85 -12.96 -10.30 -5.51
C TRP A 85 -13.97 -11.37 -5.15
N ASP A 86 -13.96 -11.79 -3.92
CA ASP A 86 -14.90 -12.74 -3.40
C ASP A 86 -16.23 -12.02 -3.17
N SER A 87 -17.28 -12.47 -3.83
CA SER A 87 -18.56 -11.77 -3.75
C SER A 87 -19.11 -11.73 -2.33
N ALA A 88 -18.82 -12.73 -1.53
CA ALA A 88 -19.27 -12.73 -0.14
C ALA A 88 -18.58 -11.63 0.64
N SER A 89 -17.31 -11.46 0.43
CA SER A 89 -16.55 -10.40 1.10
C SER A 89 -17.03 -9.02 0.65
N VAL A 90 -17.33 -8.88 -0.63
CA VAL A 90 -17.83 -7.61 -1.14
C VAL A 90 -19.17 -7.27 -0.52
N LYS A 91 -20.05 -8.26 -0.45
CA LYS A 91 -21.36 -8.04 0.16
C LYS A 91 -21.25 -7.65 1.61
N GLU A 92 -20.38 -8.33 2.32
CA GLU A 92 -20.16 -8.04 3.72
C GLU A 92 -19.63 -6.61 3.92
N TYR A 93 -18.69 -6.22 3.09
CA TYR A 93 -18.13 -4.90 3.15
C TYR A 93 -19.20 -3.83 2.90
N LEU A 94 -20.00 -4.02 1.87
CA LEU A 94 -21.05 -3.07 1.53
C LEU A 94 -22.08 -2.98 2.64
N LYS A 95 -22.40 -4.10 3.26
CA LYS A 95 -23.34 -4.13 4.36
C LYS A 95 -22.85 -3.26 5.52
N VAL A 96 -21.59 -3.43 5.88
CA VAL A 96 -21.03 -2.66 6.99
C VAL A 96 -20.93 -1.19 6.64
N LYS A 97 -20.47 -0.89 5.43
CA LYS A 97 -20.25 0.48 5.03
C LYS A 97 -21.55 1.28 4.90
N TYR A 98 -22.59 0.66 4.40
CA TYR A 98 -23.84 1.35 4.13
C TYR A 98 -24.93 1.04 5.15
N GLY A 99 -24.59 0.32 6.21
CA GLY A 99 -25.53 0.12 7.31
C GLY A 99 -26.69 -0.79 7.01
N GLU A 100 -26.50 -1.70 6.11
CA GLU A 100 -27.60 -2.61 5.77
C GLU A 100 -27.53 -3.93 6.40
#